data_79ce9c8afb8546e2d2b3a9eca8dc3ea5
#
_entry.id   79ce9c8afb8546e2d2b3a9eca8dc3ea5
#
_cell.length_a   1.000
_cell.length_b   1.000
_cell.length_c   1.000
_cell.angle_alpha   90.00
_cell.angle_beta   90.00
_cell.angle_gamma   90.00
#
_symmetry.space_group_name_H-M   'P 1'
#
loop_
_entity.id
_entity.type
_entity.pdbx_description
1 polymer ?
#
loop_
_entity_poly.entity_id
_entity_poly.type
_entity_poly.pdbx_seq_one_letter_code
_entity_poly.pdbx_strand_id
1 'polypeptide(L)'
;MISAPDGRIIFEHEREDLAKMVKLIMERDDTNIAGGNFSFKVTDDDGKDYIIMTPTMMSQAYMGELSPEQILVVEPHTRRIVAGEGKLTREINLHEGVYDANPNIRAVLHSHAINNMFWATSGLPEPNVTEATQKLHEIETLEYEPNCSEPLAELVSEHITDIGDRALMHMYLLNSHGVLITVGKKDKVMDGLSAIHQALAIVDTSEWNAQIAYKQAVFQKLGLLDGFYSEGSKIGTLDDLKEGKAIFNPNAGIGKSDKSKKRSVIV
;
A
#
# COMPACT_ATOMS: atom_id res chain seq x y z
N MET A 1 4.09 -14.05 -26.34
CA MET A 1 3.29 -12.80 -26.37
C MET A 1 1.92 -13.15 -26.89
N ILE A 2 0.87 -12.94 -26.11
CA ILE A 2 -0.48 -12.94 -26.66
C ILE A 2 -0.72 -11.51 -27.10
N SER A 3 -0.60 -11.27 -28.38
CA SER A 3 -1.09 -10.05 -29.01
C SER A 3 -2.59 -10.23 -29.28
N ALA A 4 -3.36 -9.16 -29.17
CA ALA A 4 -4.69 -9.11 -29.72
C ALA A 4 -4.64 -9.51 -31.23
N PRO A 5 -5.75 -9.95 -31.85
CA PRO A 5 -5.77 -10.35 -33.23
C PRO A 5 -5.25 -9.30 -34.23
N ASP A 6 -5.22 -8.03 -33.81
CA ASP A 6 -4.69 -6.89 -34.57
C ASP A 6 -3.20 -6.59 -34.29
N GLY A 7 -2.51 -7.45 -33.54
CA GLY A 7 -1.09 -7.30 -33.20
C GLY A 7 -0.78 -6.33 -32.05
N ARG A 8 -1.80 -5.75 -31.41
CA ARG A 8 -1.59 -4.89 -30.23
C ARG A 8 -1.17 -5.71 -29.01
N ILE A 9 -0.36 -5.10 -28.16
CA ILE A 9 0.00 -5.68 -26.84
C ILE A 9 -1.23 -5.59 -25.93
N ILE A 10 -1.62 -6.71 -25.33
CA ILE A 10 -2.74 -6.74 -24.40
C ILE A 10 -2.42 -5.87 -23.15
N PHE A 11 -3.32 -4.96 -22.78
CA PHE A 11 -3.16 -4.02 -21.65
C PHE A 11 -1.86 -3.21 -21.74
N GLU A 12 -1.53 -2.69 -22.94
CA GLU A 12 -0.28 -1.97 -23.17
C GLU A 12 -0.13 -0.75 -22.24
N HIS A 13 -1.17 0.06 -22.14
CA HIS A 13 -1.18 1.26 -21.30
C HIS A 13 -0.96 0.94 -19.82
N GLU A 14 -1.68 -0.05 -19.29
CA GLU A 14 -1.58 -0.48 -17.91
C GLU A 14 -0.19 -1.04 -17.58
N ARG A 15 0.39 -1.77 -18.52
CA ARG A 15 1.73 -2.34 -18.38
C ARG A 15 2.83 -1.26 -18.44
N GLU A 16 2.71 -0.30 -19.37
CA GLU A 16 3.60 0.85 -19.45
C GLU A 16 3.59 1.66 -18.15
N ASP A 17 2.41 1.96 -17.63
CA ASP A 17 2.28 2.77 -16.43
C ASP A 17 2.83 2.03 -15.20
N LEU A 18 2.58 0.74 -15.05
CA LEU A 18 3.16 -0.03 -13.95
C LEU A 18 4.70 -0.08 -14.02
N ALA A 19 5.27 -0.20 -15.22
CA ALA A 19 6.73 -0.15 -15.40
C ALA A 19 7.31 1.22 -14.98
N LYS A 20 6.65 2.33 -15.35
CA LYS A 20 7.02 3.68 -14.90
C LYS A 20 6.91 3.84 -13.38
N MET A 21 5.87 3.25 -12.77
CA MET A 21 5.68 3.29 -11.32
C MET A 21 6.80 2.56 -10.56
N VAL A 22 7.25 1.40 -11.06
CA VAL A 22 8.39 0.68 -10.48
C VAL A 22 9.62 1.56 -10.48
N LYS A 23 9.91 2.24 -11.57
CA LYS A 23 11.04 3.18 -11.64
C LYS A 23 10.89 4.31 -10.63
N LEU A 24 9.71 4.93 -10.57
CA LEU A 24 9.45 6.05 -9.67
C LEU A 24 9.61 5.66 -8.20
N ILE A 25 9.08 4.51 -7.77
CA ILE A 25 9.19 4.06 -6.37
C ILE A 25 10.65 3.78 -5.97
N MET A 26 11.47 3.30 -6.91
CA MET A 26 12.91 3.12 -6.70
C MET A 26 13.65 4.45 -6.60
N GLU A 27 13.34 5.43 -7.47
CA GLU A 27 13.94 6.76 -7.46
C GLU A 27 13.59 7.57 -6.20
N ARG A 28 12.49 7.22 -5.54
CA ARG A 28 12.03 7.89 -4.30
C ARG A 28 12.47 7.18 -3.03
N ASP A 29 13.19 6.08 -3.13
CA ASP A 29 13.56 5.23 -1.99
C ASP A 29 12.35 4.66 -1.21
N ASP A 30 11.17 4.59 -1.86
CA ASP A 30 9.95 4.01 -1.28
C ASP A 30 9.94 2.47 -1.33
N THR A 31 11.02 1.85 -1.77
CA THR A 31 11.34 0.41 -1.64
C THR A 31 12.84 0.20 -1.74
N ASN A 32 13.30 -1.00 -1.40
CA ASN A 32 14.71 -1.36 -1.58
C ASN A 32 14.89 -2.33 -2.77
N ILE A 33 16.16 -2.54 -3.17
CA ILE A 33 16.51 -3.37 -4.32
C ILE A 33 16.14 -4.87 -4.16
N ALA A 34 15.86 -5.32 -2.94
CA ALA A 34 15.58 -6.73 -2.65
C ALA A 34 14.08 -7.05 -2.60
N GLY A 35 13.20 -6.05 -2.60
CA GLY A 35 11.80 -6.29 -2.30
C GLY A 35 10.79 -5.41 -3.02
N GLY A 36 9.54 -5.72 -2.73
CA GLY A 36 8.38 -5.07 -3.31
C GLY A 36 7.79 -5.83 -4.48
N ASN A 37 6.50 -5.75 -4.60
CA ASN A 37 5.72 -6.26 -5.73
C ASN A 37 4.36 -5.57 -5.76
N PHE A 38 3.87 -5.32 -6.95
CA PHE A 38 2.65 -4.54 -7.18
C PHE A 38 1.72 -5.30 -8.09
N SER A 39 0.43 -5.18 -7.84
CA SER A 39 -0.59 -5.71 -8.74
C SER A 39 -1.87 -4.88 -8.72
N PHE A 40 -2.64 -4.99 -9.79
CA PHE A 40 -3.99 -4.45 -9.85
C PHE A 40 -4.88 -5.26 -10.81
N LYS A 41 -6.18 -5.25 -10.55
CA LYS A 41 -7.17 -5.96 -11.35
C LYS A 41 -7.59 -5.14 -12.57
N VAL A 42 -7.68 -5.80 -13.70
CA VAL A 42 -8.26 -5.27 -14.94
C VAL A 42 -9.28 -6.24 -15.50
N THR A 43 -10.21 -5.73 -16.30
CA THR A 43 -11.22 -6.55 -16.97
C THR A 43 -11.11 -6.27 -18.48
N ASP A 44 -11.09 -7.30 -19.30
CA ASP A 44 -11.08 -7.14 -20.76
C ASP A 44 -12.46 -6.82 -21.34
N ASP A 45 -12.52 -6.60 -22.65
CA ASP A 45 -13.75 -6.26 -23.37
C ASP A 45 -14.80 -7.39 -23.33
N ASP A 46 -14.37 -8.62 -23.08
CA ASP A 46 -15.23 -9.80 -22.94
C ASP A 46 -15.75 -9.98 -21.49
N GLY A 47 -15.35 -9.09 -20.59
CA GLY A 47 -15.72 -9.12 -19.17
C GLY A 47 -14.91 -10.10 -18.33
N LYS A 48 -13.77 -10.57 -18.83
CA LYS A 48 -12.88 -11.47 -18.10
C LYS A 48 -11.84 -10.68 -17.29
N ASP A 49 -11.70 -11.08 -16.03
CA ASP A 49 -10.75 -10.45 -15.10
C ASP A 49 -9.33 -11.01 -15.25
N TYR A 50 -8.37 -10.11 -15.11
CA TYR A 50 -6.94 -10.40 -15.06
C TYR A 50 -6.28 -9.57 -13.93
N ILE A 51 -5.07 -9.99 -13.57
CA ILE A 51 -4.19 -9.26 -12.66
C ILE A 51 -2.98 -8.78 -13.46
N ILE A 52 -2.78 -7.47 -13.54
CA ILE A 52 -1.52 -6.89 -13.99
C ILE A 52 -0.57 -6.87 -12.82
N MET A 53 0.68 -7.36 -13.02
CA MET A 53 1.57 -7.59 -11.89
C MET A 53 3.04 -7.44 -12.29
N THR A 54 3.85 -6.96 -11.35
CA THR A 54 5.31 -6.96 -11.50
C THR A 54 5.87 -8.38 -11.49
N PRO A 55 6.92 -8.68 -12.26
CA PRO A 55 7.60 -9.97 -12.18
C PRO A 55 8.35 -10.12 -10.85
N THR A 56 8.67 -11.35 -10.48
CA THR A 56 9.57 -11.59 -9.35
C THR A 56 10.93 -10.92 -9.56
N MET A 57 11.56 -10.47 -8.48
CA MET A 57 12.88 -9.83 -8.51
C MET A 57 12.93 -8.57 -9.39
N MET A 58 11.84 -7.80 -9.45
CA MET A 58 11.74 -6.60 -10.31
C MET A 58 12.88 -5.61 -10.12
N SER A 59 13.39 -5.48 -8.90
CA SER A 59 14.52 -4.61 -8.59
C SER A 59 15.86 -5.30 -8.78
N GLN A 60 16.00 -6.53 -8.30
CA GLN A 60 17.26 -7.30 -8.32
C GLN A 60 17.68 -7.73 -9.72
N ALA A 61 16.71 -8.23 -10.53
CA ALA A 61 17.01 -8.74 -11.86
C ALA A 61 16.98 -7.64 -12.93
N TYR A 62 16.17 -6.61 -12.72
CA TYR A 62 15.91 -5.56 -13.73
C TYR A 62 16.35 -4.17 -13.27
N MET A 63 17.01 -4.04 -12.12
CA MET A 63 17.50 -2.78 -11.55
C MET A 63 16.38 -1.72 -11.36
N GLY A 64 15.14 -2.17 -11.17
CA GLY A 64 13.97 -1.29 -11.11
C GLY A 64 13.56 -0.66 -12.44
N GLU A 65 14.23 -1.01 -13.55
CA GLU A 65 13.93 -0.53 -14.90
C GLU A 65 13.25 -1.64 -15.71
N LEU A 66 11.94 -1.76 -15.53
CA LEU A 66 11.13 -2.71 -16.28
C LEU A 66 10.67 -2.10 -17.59
N SER A 67 10.67 -2.91 -18.67
CA SER A 67 9.91 -2.61 -19.86
C SER A 67 8.46 -3.11 -19.76
N PRO A 68 7.52 -2.56 -20.52
CA PRO A 68 6.13 -3.04 -20.52
C PRO A 68 5.99 -4.54 -20.78
N GLU A 69 6.89 -5.11 -21.61
CA GLU A 69 6.91 -6.53 -21.92
C GLU A 69 7.23 -7.41 -20.70
N GLN A 70 7.91 -6.86 -19.69
CA GLN A 70 8.25 -7.57 -18.46
C GLN A 70 7.13 -7.51 -17.40
N ILE A 71 6.15 -6.64 -17.57
CA ILE A 71 4.96 -6.60 -16.72
C ILE A 71 4.05 -7.77 -17.11
N LEU A 72 3.64 -8.55 -16.12
CA LEU A 72 2.86 -9.76 -16.32
C LEU A 72 1.36 -9.47 -16.37
N VAL A 73 0.67 -10.18 -17.24
CA VAL A 73 -0.79 -10.32 -17.23
C VAL A 73 -1.11 -11.74 -16.77
N VAL A 74 -1.78 -11.86 -15.66
CA VAL A 74 -2.00 -13.14 -14.97
C VAL A 74 -3.49 -13.44 -14.87
N GLU A 75 -3.86 -14.67 -15.17
CA GLU A 75 -5.22 -15.16 -14.97
C GLU A 75 -5.40 -15.56 -13.50
N PRO A 76 -6.37 -14.96 -12.79
CA PRO A 76 -6.59 -15.24 -11.37
C PRO A 76 -6.75 -16.73 -11.07
N HIS A 77 -6.33 -17.18 -9.90
CA HIS A 77 -6.40 -18.55 -9.35
C HIS A 77 -5.68 -19.62 -10.17
N THR A 78 -5.68 -19.54 -11.50
CA THR A 78 -4.89 -20.47 -12.35
C THR A 78 -3.42 -20.12 -12.36
N ARG A 79 -3.06 -18.88 -12.03
CA ARG A 79 -1.71 -18.33 -12.06
C ARG A 79 -1.04 -18.43 -13.44
N ARG A 80 -1.84 -18.61 -14.48
CA ARG A 80 -1.34 -18.68 -15.84
C ARG A 80 -0.94 -17.27 -16.30
N ILE A 81 0.32 -17.11 -16.66
CA ILE A 81 0.80 -15.88 -17.30
C ILE A 81 0.28 -15.92 -18.75
N VAL A 82 -0.60 -15.00 -19.11
CA VAL A 82 -1.18 -14.88 -20.45
C VAL A 82 -0.40 -13.91 -21.32
N ALA A 83 0.31 -12.95 -20.70
CA ALA A 83 1.25 -12.07 -21.37
C ALA A 83 2.35 -11.62 -20.41
N GLY A 84 3.47 -11.15 -20.94
CA GLY A 84 4.62 -10.68 -20.18
C GLY A 84 5.76 -11.69 -20.13
N GLU A 85 6.98 -11.16 -19.93
CA GLU A 85 8.22 -11.92 -19.83
C GLU A 85 8.73 -11.93 -18.41
N GLY A 86 8.74 -13.08 -17.76
CA GLY A 86 9.20 -13.21 -16.39
C GLY A 86 8.52 -14.35 -15.65
N LYS A 87 8.72 -14.36 -14.35
CA LYS A 87 8.10 -15.31 -13.42
C LYS A 87 7.21 -14.57 -12.45
N LEU A 88 6.18 -15.23 -11.95
CA LEU A 88 5.34 -14.69 -10.88
C LEU A 88 6.17 -14.36 -9.65
N THR A 89 5.73 -13.33 -8.92
CA THR A 89 6.26 -13.06 -7.58
C THR A 89 6.06 -14.27 -6.67
N ARG A 90 6.97 -14.48 -5.75
CA ARG A 90 6.85 -15.52 -4.72
C ARG A 90 5.70 -15.24 -3.73
N GLU A 91 5.23 -14.00 -3.71
CA GLU A 91 4.13 -13.53 -2.84
C GLU A 91 2.78 -13.50 -3.55
N ILE A 92 2.63 -14.27 -4.63
CA ILE A 92 1.35 -14.37 -5.34
C ILE A 92 0.19 -14.79 -4.43
N ASN A 93 0.45 -15.66 -3.42
CA ASN A 93 -0.55 -16.06 -2.43
C ASN A 93 -1.09 -14.87 -1.65
N LEU A 94 -0.20 -13.93 -1.28
CA LEU A 94 -0.58 -12.72 -0.56
C LEU A 94 -1.52 -11.85 -1.42
N HIS A 95 -1.18 -11.62 -2.70
CA HIS A 95 -2.02 -10.82 -3.59
C HIS A 95 -3.39 -11.47 -3.85
N GLU A 96 -3.42 -12.76 -4.16
CA GLU A 96 -4.67 -13.48 -4.38
C GLU A 96 -5.53 -13.50 -3.11
N GLY A 97 -4.93 -13.80 -1.96
CA GLY A 97 -5.63 -13.79 -0.67
C GLY A 97 -6.28 -12.44 -0.35
N VAL A 98 -5.59 -11.34 -0.64
CA VAL A 98 -6.14 -9.98 -0.49
C VAL A 98 -7.37 -9.77 -1.38
N TYR A 99 -7.28 -10.16 -2.66
CA TYR A 99 -8.40 -10.00 -3.61
C TYR A 99 -9.59 -10.90 -3.30
N ASP A 100 -9.34 -12.07 -2.72
CA ASP A 100 -10.39 -13.01 -2.32
C ASP A 100 -11.08 -12.55 -1.03
N ALA A 101 -10.31 -12.04 -0.06
CA ALA A 101 -10.84 -11.53 1.20
C ALA A 101 -11.77 -10.32 1.00
N ASN A 102 -11.47 -9.45 0.03
CA ASN A 102 -12.35 -8.34 -0.33
C ASN A 102 -12.35 -8.08 -1.85
N PRO A 103 -13.37 -8.56 -2.60
CA PRO A 103 -13.44 -8.42 -4.05
C PRO A 103 -13.48 -6.97 -4.56
N ASN A 104 -13.80 -5.99 -3.68
CA ASN A 104 -13.80 -4.57 -4.02
C ASN A 104 -12.39 -3.95 -4.02
N ILE A 105 -11.38 -4.63 -3.50
CA ILE A 105 -9.99 -4.21 -3.64
C ILE A 105 -9.58 -4.37 -5.10
N ARG A 106 -8.98 -3.32 -5.66
CA ARG A 106 -8.57 -3.23 -7.07
C ARG A 106 -7.06 -3.22 -7.24
N ALA A 107 -6.30 -2.81 -6.20
CA ALA A 107 -4.85 -2.77 -6.23
C ALA A 107 -4.24 -3.20 -4.90
N VAL A 108 -3.08 -3.83 -4.99
CA VAL A 108 -2.21 -4.24 -3.89
C VAL A 108 -0.80 -3.78 -4.20
N LEU A 109 -0.20 -3.03 -3.26
CA LEU A 109 1.19 -2.60 -3.33
C LEU A 109 1.91 -3.08 -2.08
N HIS A 110 2.91 -3.93 -2.26
CA HIS A 110 3.84 -4.33 -1.22
C HIS A 110 5.19 -3.65 -1.42
N SER A 111 5.74 -3.05 -0.37
CA SER A 111 6.97 -2.26 -0.43
C SER A 111 7.83 -2.46 0.81
N HIS A 112 9.15 -2.20 0.65
CA HIS A 112 10.13 -2.18 1.74
C HIS A 112 10.62 -0.75 2.01
N ALA A 113 9.69 0.19 2.10
CA ALA A 113 9.94 1.60 2.37
C ALA A 113 10.59 1.81 3.75
N ILE A 114 11.71 2.56 3.82
CA ILE A 114 12.65 2.47 4.94
C ILE A 114 12.11 3.02 6.27
N ASN A 115 11.36 4.13 6.25
CA ASN A 115 10.83 4.70 7.47
C ASN A 115 9.66 3.87 8.00
N ASN A 116 8.80 3.35 7.11
CA ASN A 116 7.77 2.40 7.50
C ASN A 116 8.38 1.08 8.02
N MET A 117 9.49 0.61 7.44
CA MET A 117 10.25 -0.56 7.92
C MET A 117 10.76 -0.38 9.35
N PHE A 118 11.10 0.83 9.76
CA PHE A 118 11.47 1.10 11.16
C PHE A 118 10.33 0.72 12.12
N TRP A 119 9.09 1.11 11.80
CA TRP A 119 7.93 0.75 12.61
C TRP A 119 7.61 -0.73 12.51
N ALA A 120 7.59 -1.29 11.30
CA ALA A 120 7.35 -2.72 11.08
C ALA A 120 8.33 -3.61 11.86
N THR A 121 9.62 -3.26 11.90
CA THR A 121 10.64 -4.03 12.63
C THR A 121 10.59 -3.82 14.14
N SER A 122 10.01 -2.71 14.60
CA SER A 122 9.81 -2.47 16.03
C SER A 122 8.65 -3.28 16.63
N GLY A 123 7.76 -3.80 15.80
CA GLY A 123 6.53 -4.45 16.23
C GLY A 123 5.50 -3.48 16.85
N LEU A 124 5.75 -2.16 16.75
CA LEU A 124 4.84 -1.13 17.25
C LEU A 124 3.93 -0.62 16.13
N PRO A 125 2.69 -0.22 16.44
CA PRO A 125 1.87 0.48 15.45
C PRO A 125 2.53 1.81 15.09
N GLU A 126 2.41 2.23 13.83
CA GLU A 126 2.92 3.51 13.38
C GLU A 126 1.96 4.64 13.77
N PRO A 127 2.41 5.68 14.50
CA PRO A 127 1.56 6.82 14.79
C PRO A 127 1.20 7.59 13.52
N ASN A 128 -0.09 7.74 13.26
CA ASN A 128 -0.60 8.46 12.09
C ASN A 128 -0.74 9.95 12.41
N VAL A 129 0.28 10.74 12.09
CA VAL A 129 0.45 12.13 12.53
C VAL A 129 0.29 13.18 11.42
N THR A 130 0.21 12.76 10.15
CA THR A 130 0.09 13.70 9.02
C THR A 130 -1.31 13.71 8.43
N GLU A 131 -1.80 14.86 7.99
CA GLU A 131 -3.13 15.01 7.35
C GLU A 131 -3.29 14.10 6.12
N ALA A 132 -2.22 13.94 5.33
CA ALA A 132 -2.24 13.15 4.10
C ALA A 132 -2.58 11.68 4.34
N THR A 133 -2.22 11.12 5.48
CA THR A 133 -2.39 9.71 5.83
C THR A 133 -3.59 9.44 6.74
N GLN A 134 -4.28 10.47 7.25
CA GLN A 134 -5.39 10.31 8.20
C GLN A 134 -6.51 9.38 7.71
N LYS A 135 -6.74 9.32 6.41
CA LYS A 135 -7.72 8.41 5.79
C LYS A 135 -7.39 6.92 5.97
N LEU A 136 -6.15 6.60 6.36
CA LEU A 136 -5.72 5.23 6.65
C LEU A 136 -6.14 4.79 8.06
N HIS A 137 -6.54 5.72 8.92
CA HIS A 137 -6.87 5.51 10.34
C HIS A 137 -5.71 4.88 11.12
N GLU A 138 -5.92 3.70 11.71
CA GLU A 138 -4.87 2.94 12.36
C GLU A 138 -3.85 2.43 11.33
N ILE A 139 -2.58 2.47 11.68
CA ILE A 139 -1.51 1.83 10.92
C ILE A 139 -0.89 0.78 11.86
N GLU A 140 -1.44 -0.42 11.80
CA GLU A 140 -1.11 -1.50 12.71
C GLU A 140 0.05 -2.36 12.17
N THR A 141 0.85 -2.91 13.08
CA THR A 141 1.83 -3.94 12.76
C THR A 141 1.19 -5.30 13.02
N LEU A 142 1.04 -6.09 11.96
CA LEU A 142 0.56 -7.47 12.05
C LEU A 142 1.60 -8.37 12.71
N GLU A 143 1.17 -9.47 13.30
CA GLU A 143 2.07 -10.46 13.87
C GLU A 143 3.07 -10.99 12.83
N TYR A 144 4.21 -11.46 13.31
CA TYR A 144 5.26 -11.98 12.43
C TYR A 144 4.85 -13.31 11.80
N GLU A 145 4.86 -13.33 10.48
CA GLU A 145 4.83 -14.54 9.68
C GLU A 145 5.94 -14.52 8.62
N PRO A 146 6.54 -15.65 8.25
CA PRO A 146 7.62 -15.69 7.27
C PRO A 146 7.17 -15.12 5.91
N ASN A 147 8.03 -14.36 5.25
CA ASN A 147 7.75 -13.84 3.92
C ASN A 147 7.48 -14.97 2.91
N CYS A 148 6.68 -14.70 1.89
CA CYS A 148 6.28 -15.65 0.84
C CYS A 148 5.56 -16.91 1.36
N SER A 149 5.11 -16.93 2.61
CA SER A 149 4.43 -18.09 3.22
C SER A 149 2.91 -18.02 3.06
N GLU A 150 2.26 -19.19 3.13
CA GLU A 150 0.79 -19.26 3.21
C GLU A 150 0.27 -18.64 4.50
N PRO A 151 0.87 -18.88 5.70
CA PRO A 151 0.45 -18.23 6.93
C PRO A 151 0.41 -16.70 6.86
N LEU A 152 1.38 -16.06 6.18
CA LEU A 152 1.34 -14.60 5.98
C LEU A 152 0.13 -14.17 5.14
N ALA A 153 -0.16 -14.90 4.07
CA ALA A 153 -1.32 -14.60 3.21
C ALA A 153 -2.64 -14.81 3.97
N GLU A 154 -2.73 -15.86 4.78
CA GLU A 154 -3.90 -16.15 5.64
C GLU A 154 -4.10 -15.05 6.68
N LEU A 155 -3.05 -14.69 7.44
CA LEU A 155 -3.08 -13.59 8.43
C LEU A 155 -3.61 -12.29 7.85
N VAL A 156 -3.08 -11.88 6.69
CA VAL A 156 -3.51 -10.64 6.02
C VAL A 156 -4.96 -10.76 5.54
N SER A 157 -5.36 -11.91 4.98
CA SER A 157 -6.71 -12.14 4.48
C SER A 157 -7.76 -12.11 5.60
N GLU A 158 -7.46 -12.71 6.75
CA GLU A 158 -8.30 -12.66 7.94
C GLU A 158 -8.46 -11.23 8.42
N HIS A 159 -7.37 -10.48 8.53
CA HIS A 159 -7.41 -9.08 8.97
C HIS A 159 -8.22 -8.20 8.00
N ILE A 160 -8.06 -8.36 6.69
CA ILE A 160 -8.87 -7.66 5.66
C ILE A 160 -10.36 -7.99 5.84
N THR A 161 -10.68 -9.24 6.11
CA THR A 161 -12.07 -9.68 6.34
C THR A 161 -12.66 -9.01 7.58
N ASP A 162 -11.89 -8.96 8.66
CA ASP A 162 -12.31 -8.37 9.95
C ASP A 162 -12.58 -6.86 9.85
N ILE A 163 -11.70 -6.13 9.17
CA ILE A 163 -11.87 -4.67 9.02
C ILE A 163 -12.84 -4.27 7.89
N GLY A 164 -13.17 -5.22 7.00
CA GLY A 164 -14.19 -5.07 5.95
C GLY A 164 -13.91 -3.91 4.99
N ASP A 165 -14.84 -2.96 4.88
CA ASP A 165 -14.70 -1.83 3.95
C ASP A 165 -13.54 -0.88 4.26
N ARG A 166 -12.98 -0.90 5.47
CA ARG A 166 -11.78 -0.12 5.79
C ARG A 166 -10.57 -0.58 4.98
N ALA A 167 -10.52 -1.86 4.61
CA ALA A 167 -9.48 -2.42 3.74
C ALA A 167 -9.47 -1.82 2.32
N LEU A 168 -10.50 -1.06 1.92
CA LEU A 168 -10.54 -0.42 0.59
C LEU A 168 -9.60 0.79 0.48
N MET A 169 -9.00 1.23 1.58
CA MET A 169 -7.94 2.23 1.62
C MET A 169 -7.20 2.06 2.93
N HIS A 170 -6.27 1.13 2.96
CA HIS A 170 -5.57 0.78 4.19
C HIS A 170 -4.10 0.44 3.95
N MET A 171 -3.31 0.55 5.01
CA MET A 171 -1.90 0.20 5.05
C MET A 171 -1.64 -0.68 6.26
N TYR A 172 -0.97 -1.78 6.04
CA TYR A 172 -0.54 -2.74 7.04
C TYR A 172 0.98 -2.74 7.15
N LEU A 173 1.52 -2.76 8.36
CA LEU A 173 2.92 -3.08 8.60
C LEU A 173 3.04 -4.60 8.78
N LEU A 174 3.81 -5.24 7.92
CA LEU A 174 4.17 -6.66 8.05
C LEU A 174 5.42 -6.76 8.92
N ASN A 175 5.29 -7.31 10.12
CA ASN A 175 6.38 -7.35 11.10
C ASN A 175 7.69 -7.88 10.48
N SER A 176 8.76 -7.09 10.62
CA SER A 176 10.11 -7.40 10.11
C SER A 176 10.22 -7.64 8.60
N HIS A 177 9.19 -7.25 7.83
CA HIS A 177 9.13 -7.54 6.40
C HIS A 177 8.96 -6.28 5.53
N GLY A 178 7.91 -5.49 5.75
CA GLY A 178 7.61 -4.33 4.91
C GLY A 178 6.22 -3.77 5.17
N VAL A 179 5.66 -3.15 4.15
CA VAL A 179 4.31 -2.61 4.16
C VAL A 179 3.45 -3.23 3.07
N LEU A 180 2.17 -3.36 3.33
CA LEU A 180 1.17 -3.75 2.36
C LEU A 180 0.09 -2.67 2.29
N ILE A 181 -0.23 -2.21 1.10
CA ILE A 181 -1.24 -1.19 0.85
C ILE A 181 -2.32 -1.78 -0.04
N THR A 182 -3.57 -1.62 0.38
CA THR A 182 -4.74 -2.06 -0.37
C THR A 182 -5.60 -0.86 -0.74
N VAL A 183 -6.04 -0.82 -2.00
CA VAL A 183 -6.90 0.25 -2.53
C VAL A 183 -8.03 -0.34 -3.34
N GLY A 184 -9.22 0.17 -3.11
CA GLY A 184 -10.43 -0.21 -3.82
C GLY A 184 -11.56 0.76 -3.56
N LYS A 185 -12.78 0.42 -3.99
CA LYS A 185 -13.96 1.27 -3.77
C LYS A 185 -15.24 0.46 -3.79
N LYS A 186 -16.04 0.61 -2.74
CA LYS A 186 -17.38 0.05 -2.67
C LYS A 186 -18.34 0.86 -3.54
N ASP A 187 -19.29 0.16 -4.16
CA ASP A 187 -20.41 0.75 -4.92
C ASP A 187 -20.02 1.70 -6.08
N LYS A 188 -18.73 1.81 -6.39
CA LYS A 188 -18.25 2.57 -7.56
C LYS A 188 -17.19 1.77 -8.29
N VAL A 189 -17.32 1.73 -9.59
CA VAL A 189 -16.27 1.17 -10.42
C VAL A 189 -15.03 2.04 -10.28
N MET A 190 -13.99 1.48 -9.65
CA MET A 190 -12.65 2.05 -9.66
C MET A 190 -11.81 1.14 -10.56
N ASP A 191 -11.20 1.72 -11.59
CA ASP A 191 -10.27 0.95 -12.41
C ASP A 191 -8.99 0.62 -11.63
N GLY A 192 -8.33 -0.46 -12.01
CA GLY A 192 -7.15 -0.94 -11.30
C GLY A 192 -5.97 0.03 -11.40
N LEU A 193 -5.83 0.71 -12.53
CA LEU A 193 -4.75 1.68 -12.75
C LEU A 193 -4.88 2.89 -11.81
N SER A 194 -6.08 3.45 -11.68
CA SER A 194 -6.33 4.51 -10.69
C SER A 194 -6.07 4.04 -9.26
N ALA A 195 -6.41 2.78 -8.95
CA ALA A 195 -6.19 2.22 -7.61
C ALA A 195 -4.70 2.06 -7.29
N ILE A 196 -3.89 1.57 -8.24
CA ILE A 196 -2.45 1.39 -7.99
C ILE A 196 -1.71 2.74 -7.94
N HIS A 197 -2.12 3.75 -8.71
CA HIS A 197 -1.61 5.12 -8.58
C HIS A 197 -1.89 5.68 -7.18
N GLN A 198 -3.07 5.41 -6.64
CA GLN A 198 -3.40 5.82 -5.27
C GLN A 198 -2.57 5.07 -4.23
N ALA A 199 -2.30 3.78 -4.43
CA ALA A 199 -1.43 3.00 -3.54
C ALA A 199 0.01 3.56 -3.53
N LEU A 200 0.53 3.96 -4.70
CA LEU A 200 1.83 4.63 -4.81
C LEU A 200 1.86 5.95 -4.01
N ALA A 201 0.83 6.78 -4.14
CA ALA A 201 0.74 8.02 -3.38
C ALA A 201 0.65 7.75 -1.86
N ILE A 202 0.04 6.64 -1.44
CA ILE A 202 -0.03 6.26 -0.03
C ILE A 202 1.34 5.86 0.49
N VAL A 203 2.12 5.03 -0.21
CA VAL A 203 3.45 4.65 0.28
C VAL A 203 4.36 5.86 0.43
N ASP A 204 4.41 6.75 -0.57
CA ASP A 204 5.20 7.97 -0.51
C ASP A 204 4.80 8.88 0.67
N THR A 205 3.51 9.12 0.85
CA THR A 205 3.05 9.98 1.97
C THR A 205 3.19 9.29 3.32
N SER A 206 3.09 7.96 3.41
CA SER A 206 3.31 7.23 4.65
C SER A 206 4.78 7.22 5.07
N GLU A 207 5.71 7.20 4.12
CA GLU A 207 7.15 7.35 4.41
C GLU A 207 7.44 8.69 5.14
N TRP A 208 6.84 9.78 4.67
CA TRP A 208 6.92 11.07 5.36
C TRP A 208 6.26 11.02 6.74
N ASN A 209 5.09 10.38 6.86
CA ASN A 209 4.40 10.21 8.13
C ASN A 209 5.27 9.44 9.13
N ALA A 210 5.83 8.30 8.73
CA ALA A 210 6.68 7.44 9.55
C ALA A 210 7.89 8.22 10.10
N GLN A 211 8.55 9.01 9.25
CA GLN A 211 9.69 9.83 9.64
C GLN A 211 9.28 10.95 10.62
N ILE A 212 8.15 11.62 10.39
CA ILE A 212 7.65 12.68 11.29
C ILE A 212 7.23 12.08 12.64
N ALA A 213 6.53 10.95 12.62
CA ALA A 213 6.16 10.22 13.84
C ALA A 213 7.38 9.86 14.70
N TYR A 214 8.44 9.35 14.07
CA TYR A 214 9.71 9.10 14.74
C TYR A 214 10.29 10.36 15.39
N LYS A 215 10.33 11.49 14.68
CA LYS A 215 10.82 12.77 15.22
C LYS A 215 9.97 13.25 16.39
N GLN A 216 8.63 13.12 16.33
CA GLN A 216 7.77 13.44 17.46
C GLN A 216 8.03 12.54 18.67
N ALA A 217 8.28 11.23 18.46
CA ALA A 217 8.65 10.31 19.53
C ALA A 217 9.96 10.72 20.20
N VAL A 218 10.98 11.10 19.43
CA VAL A 218 12.25 11.63 19.96
C VAL A 218 12.02 12.92 20.75
N PHE A 219 11.22 13.84 20.24
CA PHE A 219 10.91 15.11 20.92
C PHE A 219 10.16 14.88 22.25
N GLN A 220 9.27 13.90 22.31
CA GLN A 220 8.64 13.50 23.59
C GLN A 220 9.69 12.99 24.58
N LYS A 221 10.64 12.15 24.14
CA LYS A 221 11.71 11.65 25.02
C LYS A 221 12.63 12.75 25.53
N LEU A 222 12.81 13.83 24.77
CA LEU A 222 13.58 15.01 25.14
C LEU A 222 12.77 16.03 25.98
N GLY A 223 11.49 15.77 26.26
CA GLY A 223 10.62 16.68 26.99
C GLY A 223 10.18 17.93 26.22
N LEU A 224 10.35 17.93 24.88
CA LEU A 224 9.96 19.04 24.00
C LEU A 224 8.51 18.93 23.51
N LEU A 225 7.94 17.73 23.54
CA LEU A 225 6.52 17.45 23.28
C LEU A 225 5.97 16.58 24.41
N ASP A 226 4.67 16.70 24.69
CA ASP A 226 3.96 15.89 25.69
C ASP A 226 3.11 14.78 25.05
N GLY A 227 3.19 14.59 23.75
CA GLY A 227 2.48 13.56 23.00
C GLY A 227 2.71 13.63 21.50
N PHE A 228 2.04 12.73 20.77
CA PHE A 228 1.90 12.79 19.33
C PHE A 228 0.80 13.78 18.94
N TYR A 229 1.04 14.49 17.85
CA TYR A 229 0.14 15.52 17.37
C TYR A 229 -0.21 15.31 15.90
N SER A 230 -1.48 15.52 15.57
CA SER A 230 -1.99 15.63 14.20
C SER A 230 -3.07 16.71 14.14
N GLU A 231 -3.10 17.49 13.06
CA GLU A 231 -4.08 18.57 12.85
C GLU A 231 -4.17 19.56 14.02
N GLY A 232 -3.04 19.80 14.70
CA GLY A 232 -2.98 20.67 15.87
C GLY A 232 -3.52 20.07 17.17
N SER A 233 -3.95 18.80 17.15
CA SER A 233 -4.49 18.09 18.31
C SER A 233 -3.54 17.02 18.80
N LYS A 234 -3.47 16.82 20.13
CA LYS A 234 -2.78 15.68 20.72
C LYS A 234 -3.60 14.41 20.48
N ILE A 235 -2.97 13.38 19.92
CA ILE A 235 -3.62 12.12 19.52
C ILE A 235 -3.15 10.89 20.30
N GLY A 236 -2.13 11.02 21.13
CA GLY A 236 -1.61 9.95 21.97
C GLY A 236 -0.26 10.29 22.58
N THR A 237 0.33 9.36 23.30
CA THR A 237 1.60 9.49 24.01
C THR A 237 2.55 8.35 23.70
N LEU A 238 3.82 8.47 24.11
CA LEU A 238 4.79 7.36 24.07
C LEU A 238 4.36 6.18 24.95
N ASP A 239 3.65 6.42 26.03
CA ASP A 239 3.19 5.34 26.89
C ASP A 239 2.03 4.57 26.23
N ASP A 240 1.11 5.27 25.57
CA ASP A 240 0.07 4.61 24.76
C ASP A 240 0.71 3.73 23.68
N LEU A 241 1.75 4.25 23.00
CA LEU A 241 2.45 3.47 21.97
C LEU A 241 3.13 2.23 22.54
N LYS A 242 3.78 2.31 23.72
CA LYS A 242 4.39 1.15 24.40
C LYS A 242 3.37 0.09 24.81
N GLU A 243 2.15 0.50 25.07
CA GLU A 243 1.01 -0.40 25.36
C GLU A 243 0.41 -1.00 24.09
N GLY A 244 1.00 -0.73 22.91
CA GLY A 244 0.52 -1.23 21.62
C GLY A 244 -0.74 -0.54 21.10
N LYS A 245 -1.10 0.61 21.67
CA LYS A 245 -2.28 1.36 21.21
C LYS A 245 -1.97 2.05 19.88
N ALA A 246 -2.88 1.90 18.94
CA ALA A 246 -2.84 2.67 17.70
C ALA A 246 -3.02 4.16 17.99
N ILE A 247 -2.15 4.99 17.42
CA ILE A 247 -2.15 6.44 17.60
C ILE A 247 -2.55 7.11 16.30
N PHE A 248 -3.75 7.65 16.27
CA PHE A 248 -4.33 8.32 15.10
C PHE A 248 -5.41 9.30 15.53
N ASN A 249 -5.84 10.18 14.64
CA ASN A 249 -6.96 11.07 14.89
C ASN A 249 -8.28 10.38 14.53
N PRO A 250 -9.12 9.94 15.49
CA PRO A 250 -10.37 9.24 15.20
C PRO A 250 -11.42 10.11 14.49
N ASN A 251 -11.21 11.43 14.47
CA ASN A 251 -12.09 12.39 13.80
C ASN A 251 -11.56 12.82 12.41
N ALA A 252 -10.44 12.21 11.96
CA ALA A 252 -9.88 12.51 10.66
C ALA A 252 -10.90 12.21 9.54
N GLY A 253 -11.00 13.12 8.58
CA GLY A 253 -11.96 13.00 7.47
C GLY A 253 -13.43 13.25 7.84
N ILE A 254 -13.79 13.44 9.11
CA ILE A 254 -15.12 13.90 9.54
C ILE A 254 -15.18 15.44 9.48
N GLY A 255 -14.69 16.00 8.39
CA GLY A 255 -14.80 17.42 8.12
C GLY A 255 -16.26 17.81 7.86
N LYS A 256 -17.05 18.00 8.92
CA LYS A 256 -18.17 18.95 8.83
C LYS A 256 -17.53 20.29 8.53
N SER A 257 -17.62 20.73 7.29
CA SER A 257 -17.31 22.12 6.95
C SER A 257 -18.22 23.01 7.79
N ASP A 258 -17.76 23.42 8.95
CA ASP A 258 -18.39 24.48 9.70
C ASP A 258 -18.17 25.77 8.93
N LYS A 259 -19.11 26.06 8.03
CA LYS A 259 -19.11 27.28 7.21
C LYS A 259 -19.17 28.56 8.07
N SER A 260 -19.22 28.45 9.40
CA SER A 260 -19.31 29.61 10.34
C SER A 260 -17.92 30.18 10.68
N LYS A 261 -16.83 29.43 10.51
CA LYS A 261 -15.47 29.96 10.73
C LYS A 261 -14.95 30.64 9.46
N LYS A 262 -15.20 31.96 9.35
CA LYS A 262 -14.46 32.83 8.39
C LYS A 262 -12.96 32.69 8.71
N ARG A 263 -12.21 32.09 7.79
CA ARG A 263 -10.75 32.10 7.84
C ARG A 263 -10.33 33.57 7.78
N SER A 264 -9.73 34.09 8.83
CA SER A 264 -8.96 35.33 8.76
C SER A 264 -7.71 35.00 7.92
N VAL A 265 -7.68 35.49 6.69
CA VAL A 265 -6.48 35.49 5.88
C VAL A 265 -5.54 36.51 6.53
N ILE A 266 -4.45 36.02 7.10
CA ILE A 266 -3.34 36.89 7.49
C ILE A 266 -2.61 37.21 6.18
N VAL A 267 -2.66 38.48 5.78
CA VAL A 267 -1.90 39.05 4.66
C VAL A 267 -0.46 39.27 5.11
#